data_eed33ab302e0e287ee18826d5f5255ea
#
_entry.id   eed33ab302e0e287ee18826d5f5255ea
#
_cell.length_a   1.000
_cell.length_b   1.000
_cell.length_c   1.000
_cell.angle_alpha   90.00
_cell.angle_beta   90.00
_cell.angle_gamma   90.00
#
_symmetry.space_group_name_H-M   'P 1'
#
loop_
_entity.id
_entity.type
_entity.pdbx_description
1 polymer ?
#
loop_
_entity_poly.entity_id
_entity_poly.type
_entity_poly.pdbx_seq_one_letter_code
_entity_poly.pdbx_strand_id
1 'polypeptide(L)'
;VMGGGFGLACVSDVAIAGPTAKFGMPETSLGVIPAQIAPFVVERIGLTQARRLALLGLRIDANEACRLGIVHQTAASDDELEELLASALDRVRHCAPVATAETKALLHRVGHEPMSGLLDSAAEKFAEAIRGSEGTEGTMAFMQKRKPAWAGESD
;
A
#
# COMPACT_ATOMS: atom_id res chain seq x y z
N VAL A 1 4.66 -2.43 16.92
CA VAL A 1 4.68 -1.40 15.86
C VAL A 1 4.01 -0.16 16.43
N MET A 2 4.80 0.82 16.86
CA MET A 2 4.31 2.03 17.54
C MET A 2 5.11 3.23 17.05
N GLY A 3 4.61 4.45 17.29
CA GLY A 3 5.27 5.68 16.89
C GLY A 3 5.61 5.67 15.40
N GLY A 4 6.85 6.01 15.03
CA GLY A 4 7.30 6.05 13.63
C GLY A 4 7.09 4.74 12.85
N GLY A 5 7.25 3.59 13.49
CA GLY A 5 6.97 2.29 12.86
C GLY A 5 5.50 2.11 12.48
N PHE A 6 4.57 2.66 13.26
CA PHE A 6 3.15 2.65 12.90
C PHE A 6 2.89 3.57 11.70
N GLY A 7 3.53 4.74 11.66
CA GLY A 7 3.48 5.63 10.49
C GLY A 7 3.99 4.94 9.22
N LEU A 8 5.12 4.20 9.28
CA LEU A 8 5.65 3.44 8.15
C LEU A 8 4.67 2.37 7.65
N ALA A 9 3.99 1.65 8.54
CA ALA A 9 2.96 0.70 8.16
C ALA A 9 1.80 1.39 7.41
N CYS A 10 1.43 2.61 7.83
CA CYS A 10 0.35 3.38 7.20
C CYS A 10 0.69 3.88 5.80
N VAL A 11 1.95 4.19 5.49
CA VAL A 11 2.37 4.68 4.15
C VAL A 11 2.83 3.56 3.22
N SER A 12 2.89 2.32 3.70
CA SER A 12 3.27 1.17 2.88
C SER A 12 2.16 0.77 1.92
N ASP A 13 2.50 0.48 0.66
CA ASP A 13 1.56 0.00 -0.36
C ASP A 13 1.02 -1.40 0.00
N VAL A 14 1.88 -2.26 0.56
CA VAL A 14 1.51 -3.56 1.10
C VAL A 14 2.12 -3.70 2.50
N ALA A 15 1.29 -4.05 3.47
CA ALA A 15 1.70 -4.32 4.83
C ALA A 15 1.13 -5.67 5.28
N ILE A 16 1.98 -6.54 5.78
CA ILE A 16 1.64 -7.88 6.28
C ILE A 16 2.10 -7.96 7.74
N ALA A 17 1.25 -8.44 8.62
CA ALA A 17 1.58 -8.56 10.04
C ALA A 17 1.85 -10.01 10.42
N GLY A 18 2.95 -10.27 11.10
CA GLY A 18 3.23 -11.55 11.73
C GLY A 18 2.34 -11.82 12.96
N PRO A 19 2.35 -13.07 13.49
CA PRO A 19 1.39 -13.53 14.48
C PRO A 19 1.44 -12.79 15.82
N THR A 20 2.60 -12.25 16.18
CA THR A 20 2.80 -11.54 17.45
C THR A 20 2.76 -10.01 17.33
N ALA A 21 2.48 -9.49 16.12
CA ALA A 21 2.52 -8.06 15.86
C ALA A 21 1.47 -7.31 16.69
N LYS A 22 1.89 -6.20 17.29
CA LYS A 22 1.04 -5.27 18.04
C LYS A 22 1.20 -3.88 17.46
N PHE A 23 0.08 -3.17 17.33
CA PHE A 23 0.03 -1.81 16.81
C PHE A 23 -0.58 -0.87 17.85
N GLY A 24 -0.18 0.39 17.85
CA GLY A 24 -0.79 1.34 18.77
C GLY A 24 -0.27 2.75 18.65
N MET A 25 -1.06 3.66 19.21
CA MET A 25 -0.76 5.08 19.36
C MET A 25 -0.81 5.46 20.84
N PRO A 26 0.24 5.13 21.64
CA PRO A 26 0.23 5.32 23.08
C PRO A 26 0.58 6.76 23.50
N GLU A 27 0.83 7.66 22.57
CA GLU A 27 1.37 9.00 22.80
C GLU A 27 0.55 9.79 23.84
N THR A 28 -0.77 9.73 23.77
CA THR A 28 -1.66 10.44 24.71
C THR A 28 -1.53 9.91 26.14
N SER A 29 -1.25 8.62 26.32
CA SER A 29 -1.00 8.05 27.65
C SER A 29 0.36 8.48 28.24
N LEU A 30 1.25 9.03 27.42
CA LEU A 30 2.55 9.58 27.80
C LEU A 30 2.51 11.11 27.94
N GLY A 31 1.36 11.75 27.72
CA GLY A 31 1.23 13.21 27.78
C GLY A 31 1.78 13.94 26.55
N VAL A 32 1.98 13.22 25.44
CA VAL A 32 2.46 13.80 24.16
C VAL A 32 1.48 13.51 23.02
N ILE A 33 1.70 14.15 21.88
CA ILE A 33 0.85 13.98 20.69
C ILE A 33 1.57 13.19 19.60
N PRO A 34 0.86 12.42 18.76
CA PRO A 34 1.43 11.70 17.60
C PRO A 34 1.66 12.65 16.41
N ALA A 35 2.44 13.72 16.60
CA ALA A 35 2.51 14.88 15.71
C ALA A 35 2.91 14.52 14.27
N GLN A 36 3.83 13.55 14.09
CA GLN A 36 4.35 13.19 12.78
C GLN A 36 3.51 12.14 12.07
N ILE A 37 2.91 11.20 12.82
CA ILE A 37 2.22 10.04 12.21
C ILE A 37 0.72 10.26 12.05
N ALA A 38 0.10 11.17 12.81
CA ALA A 38 -1.34 11.36 12.82
C ALA A 38 -1.96 11.56 11.42
N PRO A 39 -1.41 12.38 10.51
CA PRO A 39 -1.96 12.55 9.16
C PRO A 39 -2.01 11.22 8.39
N PHE A 40 -0.93 10.45 8.41
CA PHE A 40 -0.83 9.18 7.69
C PHE A 40 -1.78 8.11 8.24
N VAL A 41 -1.97 8.11 9.57
CA VAL A 41 -2.94 7.21 10.21
C VAL A 41 -4.37 7.58 9.82
N VAL A 42 -4.71 8.88 9.81
CA VAL A 42 -6.04 9.36 9.38
C VAL A 42 -6.30 9.01 7.93
N GLU A 43 -5.33 9.19 7.05
CA GLU A 43 -5.43 8.83 5.64
C GLU A 43 -5.66 7.33 5.46
N ARG A 44 -4.95 6.51 6.26
CA ARG A 44 -4.99 5.05 6.17
C ARG A 44 -6.30 4.43 6.66
N ILE A 45 -6.79 4.84 7.84
CA ILE A 45 -7.93 4.20 8.52
C ILE A 45 -9.12 5.13 8.77
N GLY A 46 -9.06 6.34 8.25
CA GLY A 46 -10.09 7.35 8.44
C GLY A 46 -10.08 7.99 9.83
N LEU A 47 -10.67 9.17 9.92
CA LEU A 47 -10.66 10.00 11.13
C LEU A 47 -11.28 9.28 12.34
N THR A 48 -12.38 8.54 12.15
CA THR A 48 -13.10 7.89 13.25
C THR A 48 -12.23 6.86 13.97
N GLN A 49 -11.56 5.98 13.24
CA GLN A 49 -10.71 4.95 13.84
C GLN A 49 -9.39 5.53 14.36
N ALA A 50 -8.82 6.50 13.66
CA ALA A 50 -7.63 7.21 14.14
C ALA A 50 -7.90 7.89 15.49
N ARG A 51 -9.04 8.58 15.66
CA ARG A 51 -9.45 9.16 16.95
C ARG A 51 -9.59 8.12 18.04
N ARG A 52 -10.26 7.00 17.74
CA ARG A 52 -10.44 5.90 18.70
C ARG A 52 -9.09 5.37 19.20
N LEU A 53 -8.14 5.09 18.30
CA LEU A 53 -6.82 4.58 18.67
C LEU A 53 -5.99 5.62 19.43
N ALA A 54 -5.91 6.82 18.90
CA ALA A 54 -5.04 7.86 19.45
C ALA A 54 -5.54 8.43 20.79
N LEU A 55 -6.84 8.76 20.91
CA LEU A 55 -7.37 9.39 22.11
C LEU A 55 -7.44 8.44 23.30
N LEU A 56 -7.55 7.16 23.07
CA LEU A 56 -7.58 6.14 24.11
C LEU A 56 -6.22 5.47 24.33
N GLY A 57 -5.18 5.84 23.57
CA GLY A 57 -3.86 5.23 23.65
C GLY A 57 -3.88 3.72 23.41
N LEU A 58 -4.79 3.24 22.54
CA LEU A 58 -5.06 1.83 22.39
C LEU A 58 -3.89 1.07 21.75
N ARG A 59 -3.77 -0.17 22.21
CA ARG A 59 -2.94 -1.19 21.55
C ARG A 59 -3.87 -2.27 20.99
N ILE A 60 -3.62 -2.66 19.75
CA ILE A 60 -4.40 -3.67 19.02
C ILE A 60 -3.49 -4.76 18.49
N ASP A 61 -4.03 -5.93 18.26
CA ASP A 61 -3.32 -7.04 17.63
C ASP A 61 -3.34 -6.97 16.10
N ALA A 62 -2.71 -7.94 15.45
CA ALA A 62 -2.61 -8.05 14.02
C ALA A 62 -3.99 -8.18 13.35
N ASN A 63 -4.92 -8.93 13.95
CA ASN A 63 -6.25 -9.15 13.38
C ASN A 63 -7.08 -7.86 13.39
N GLU A 64 -7.06 -7.12 14.49
CA GLU A 64 -7.74 -5.83 14.55
C GLU A 64 -7.07 -4.81 13.61
N ALA A 65 -5.74 -4.83 13.49
CA ALA A 65 -5.02 -3.98 12.54
C ALA A 65 -5.42 -4.29 11.08
N CYS A 66 -5.61 -5.55 10.74
CA CYS A 66 -6.11 -5.98 9.43
C CYS A 66 -7.56 -5.53 9.23
N ARG A 67 -8.44 -5.74 10.21
CA ARG A 67 -9.84 -5.30 10.16
C ARG A 67 -9.97 -3.78 9.94
N LEU A 68 -9.06 -3.00 10.50
CA LEU A 68 -9.03 -1.54 10.35
C LEU A 68 -8.34 -1.08 9.05
N GLY A 69 -7.69 -1.98 8.31
CA GLY A 69 -6.96 -1.64 7.09
C GLY A 69 -5.56 -1.06 7.31
N ILE A 70 -5.01 -1.14 8.53
CA ILE A 70 -3.61 -0.77 8.81
C ILE A 70 -2.67 -1.72 8.08
N VAL A 71 -2.95 -3.02 8.15
CA VAL A 71 -2.29 -4.06 7.36
C VAL A 71 -3.29 -4.73 6.42
N HIS A 72 -2.81 -5.33 5.35
CA HIS A 72 -3.65 -5.98 4.34
C HIS A 72 -3.90 -7.46 4.65
N GLN A 73 -2.93 -8.10 5.33
CA GLN A 73 -2.98 -9.52 5.66
C GLN A 73 -2.30 -9.77 7.02
N THR A 74 -2.68 -10.87 7.64
CA THR A 74 -2.03 -11.40 8.85
C THR A 74 -1.53 -12.80 8.56
N ALA A 75 -0.37 -13.16 9.11
CA ALA A 75 0.18 -14.51 9.09
C ALA A 75 -0.02 -15.18 10.45
N ALA A 76 -0.34 -16.47 10.46
CA ALA A 76 -0.48 -17.27 11.65
C ALA A 76 0.88 -17.81 12.18
N SER A 77 1.91 -17.81 11.33
CA SER A 77 3.28 -18.21 11.64
C SER A 77 4.31 -17.36 10.90
N ASP A 78 5.58 -17.48 11.28
CA ASP A 78 6.66 -16.82 10.56
C ASP A 78 6.85 -17.43 9.16
N ASP A 79 6.64 -18.74 8.98
CA ASP A 79 6.71 -19.40 7.68
C ASP A 79 5.61 -18.85 6.74
N GLU A 80 4.38 -18.71 7.23
CA GLU A 80 3.30 -18.12 6.46
C GLU A 80 3.57 -16.64 6.12
N LEU A 81 4.26 -15.90 7.02
CA LEU A 81 4.67 -14.52 6.75
C LEU A 81 5.61 -14.45 5.55
N GLU A 82 6.60 -15.35 5.49
CA GLU A 82 7.53 -15.45 4.36
C GLU A 82 6.82 -15.84 3.06
N GLU A 83 5.87 -16.78 3.11
CA GLU A 83 5.06 -17.16 1.95
C GLU A 83 4.22 -15.99 1.42
N LEU A 84 3.55 -15.25 2.31
CA LEU A 84 2.76 -14.07 1.93
C LEU A 84 3.63 -12.96 1.35
N LEU A 85 4.83 -12.75 1.93
CA LEU A 85 5.81 -11.80 1.40
C LEU A 85 6.29 -12.21 0.01
N ALA A 86 6.67 -13.47 -0.18
CA ALA A 86 7.09 -14.00 -1.47
C ALA A 86 6.00 -13.84 -2.53
N SER A 87 4.75 -14.15 -2.18
CA SER A 87 3.59 -13.97 -3.05
C SER A 87 3.37 -12.51 -3.44
N ALA A 88 3.50 -11.57 -2.49
CA ALA A 88 3.36 -10.15 -2.78
C ALA A 88 4.47 -9.66 -3.72
N LEU A 89 5.72 -10.04 -3.48
CA LEU A 89 6.86 -9.70 -4.33
C LEU A 89 6.72 -10.27 -5.74
N ASP A 90 6.25 -11.51 -5.86
CA ASP A 90 6.00 -12.13 -7.16
C ASP A 90 4.94 -11.34 -7.96
N ARG A 91 3.84 -10.95 -7.33
CA ARG A 91 2.82 -10.11 -7.97
C ARG A 91 3.38 -8.77 -8.45
N VAL A 92 4.23 -8.12 -7.67
CA VAL A 92 4.89 -6.86 -8.07
C VAL A 92 5.80 -7.09 -9.29
N ARG A 93 6.56 -8.18 -9.31
CA ARG A 93 7.43 -8.54 -10.46
C ARG A 93 6.66 -8.78 -11.75
N HIS A 94 5.39 -9.17 -11.67
CA HIS A 94 4.52 -9.33 -12.83
C HIS A 94 3.88 -8.02 -13.33
N CYS A 95 4.06 -6.91 -12.61
CA CYS A 95 3.58 -5.59 -13.03
C CYS A 95 4.70 -4.79 -13.71
N ALA A 96 4.36 -4.08 -14.78
CA ALA A 96 5.32 -3.24 -15.51
C ALA A 96 5.81 -2.08 -14.61
N PRO A 97 7.14 -1.87 -14.46
CA PRO A 97 7.69 -0.91 -13.49
C PRO A 97 7.22 0.53 -13.69
N VAL A 98 7.24 1.04 -14.93
CA VAL A 98 6.82 2.42 -15.22
C VAL A 98 5.32 2.58 -15.04
N ALA A 99 4.51 1.62 -15.52
CA ALA A 99 3.07 1.64 -15.33
C ALA A 99 2.70 1.60 -13.82
N THR A 100 3.42 0.82 -13.00
CA THR A 100 3.24 0.78 -11.55
C THR A 100 3.55 2.14 -10.91
N ALA A 101 4.67 2.77 -11.29
CA ALA A 101 5.07 4.07 -10.76
C ALA A 101 4.06 5.18 -11.13
N GLU A 102 3.63 5.24 -12.39
CA GLU A 102 2.64 6.21 -12.85
C GLU A 102 1.26 5.98 -12.22
N THR A 103 0.87 4.71 -12.01
CA THR A 103 -0.36 4.37 -11.31
C THR A 103 -0.31 4.85 -9.86
N LYS A 104 0.80 4.62 -9.14
CA LYS A 104 0.97 5.10 -7.77
C LYS A 104 0.92 6.63 -7.70
N ALA A 105 1.60 7.32 -8.61
CA ALA A 105 1.56 8.78 -8.70
C ALA A 105 0.14 9.30 -8.96
N LEU A 106 -0.62 8.67 -9.84
CA LEU A 106 -2.01 9.02 -10.10
C LEU A 106 -2.90 8.84 -8.86
N LEU A 107 -2.77 7.69 -8.16
CA LEU A 107 -3.57 7.39 -6.97
C LEU A 107 -3.33 8.41 -5.84
N HIS A 108 -2.09 8.88 -5.65
CA HIS A 108 -1.78 9.92 -4.67
C HIS A 108 -2.38 11.29 -4.97
N ARG A 109 -2.78 11.55 -6.21
CA ARG A 109 -3.42 12.83 -6.62
C ARG A 109 -4.94 12.81 -6.39
N VAL A 110 -5.55 11.63 -6.29
CA VAL A 110 -7.00 11.48 -6.07
C VAL A 110 -7.41 12.14 -4.76
N GLY A 111 -8.38 13.05 -4.82
CA GLY A 111 -8.84 13.80 -3.65
C GLY A 111 -8.02 15.06 -3.32
N HIS A 112 -6.86 15.26 -3.97
CA HIS A 112 -6.01 16.44 -3.78
C HIS A 112 -6.09 17.44 -4.94
N GLU A 113 -6.69 17.05 -6.05
CA GLU A 113 -6.86 17.87 -7.26
C GLU A 113 -8.31 17.82 -7.77
N PRO A 114 -8.75 18.82 -8.54
CA PRO A 114 -10.04 18.78 -9.21
C PRO A 114 -10.15 17.58 -10.16
N MET A 115 -11.25 16.84 -10.07
CA MET A 115 -11.45 15.58 -10.81
C MET A 115 -11.29 15.74 -12.34
N SER A 116 -11.78 16.86 -12.92
CA SER A 116 -11.67 17.10 -14.37
C SER A 116 -10.21 17.16 -14.83
N GLY A 117 -9.37 17.97 -14.17
CA GLY A 117 -7.94 18.07 -14.51
C GLY A 117 -7.18 16.78 -14.27
N LEU A 118 -7.55 16.03 -13.22
CA LEU A 118 -6.97 14.72 -12.94
C LEU A 118 -7.28 13.72 -14.06
N LEU A 119 -8.53 13.67 -14.54
CA LEU A 119 -8.93 12.78 -15.63
C LEU A 119 -8.31 13.15 -16.97
N ASP A 120 -8.18 14.44 -17.29
CA ASP A 120 -7.48 14.89 -18.50
C ASP A 120 -6.02 14.45 -18.48
N SER A 121 -5.32 14.71 -17.38
CA SER A 121 -3.93 14.28 -17.17
C SER A 121 -3.79 12.75 -17.22
N ALA A 122 -4.72 12.01 -16.63
CA ALA A 122 -4.71 10.54 -16.66
C ALA A 122 -4.91 10.01 -18.09
N ALA A 123 -5.77 10.63 -18.91
CA ALA A 123 -5.96 10.25 -20.31
C ALA A 123 -4.69 10.46 -21.15
N GLU A 124 -3.98 11.57 -20.93
CA GLU A 124 -2.69 11.83 -21.58
C GLU A 124 -1.66 10.76 -21.20
N LYS A 125 -1.51 10.49 -19.89
CA LYS A 125 -0.59 9.47 -19.38
C LYS A 125 -0.92 8.06 -19.87
N PHE A 126 -2.20 7.71 -19.97
CA PHE A 126 -2.64 6.45 -20.54
C PHE A 126 -2.25 6.33 -22.02
N ALA A 127 -2.45 7.39 -22.80
CA ALA A 127 -2.08 7.42 -24.22
C ALA A 127 -0.56 7.34 -24.43
N GLU A 128 0.24 7.95 -23.54
CA GLU A 128 1.70 7.80 -23.54
C GLU A 128 2.11 6.35 -23.19
N ALA A 129 1.52 5.78 -22.13
CA ALA A 129 1.83 4.43 -21.66
C ALA A 129 1.55 3.37 -22.75
N ILE A 130 0.41 3.41 -23.42
CA ILE A 130 0.07 2.47 -24.51
C ILE A 130 1.08 2.52 -25.66
N ARG A 131 1.58 3.70 -26.01
CA ARG A 131 2.58 3.89 -27.08
C ARG A 131 4.00 3.63 -26.63
N GLY A 132 4.22 3.57 -25.32
CA GLY A 132 5.52 3.29 -24.71
C GLY A 132 5.96 1.84 -24.86
N SER A 133 7.22 1.57 -24.52
CA SER A 133 7.81 0.22 -24.63
C SER A 133 7.09 -0.81 -23.77
N GLU A 134 6.72 -0.46 -22.53
CA GLU A 134 5.96 -1.37 -21.64
C GLU A 134 4.55 -1.66 -22.17
N GLY A 135 3.80 -0.64 -22.60
CA GLY A 135 2.45 -0.82 -23.15
C GLY A 135 2.45 -1.66 -24.42
N THR A 136 3.41 -1.43 -25.30
CA THR A 136 3.59 -2.22 -26.53
C THR A 136 3.95 -3.68 -26.20
N GLU A 137 4.94 -3.90 -25.35
CA GLU A 137 5.35 -5.24 -24.93
C GLU A 137 4.24 -5.98 -24.21
N GLY A 138 3.59 -5.35 -23.22
CA GLY A 138 2.51 -5.96 -22.45
C GLY A 138 1.32 -6.37 -23.29
N THR A 139 0.90 -5.50 -24.23
CA THR A 139 -0.18 -5.78 -25.16
C THR A 139 0.19 -6.95 -26.10
N MET A 140 1.41 -6.94 -26.63
CA MET A 140 1.90 -8.01 -27.51
C MET A 140 2.02 -9.35 -26.76
N ALA A 141 2.58 -9.35 -25.55
CA ALA A 141 2.69 -10.52 -24.70
C ALA A 141 1.30 -11.12 -24.40
N PHE A 142 0.32 -10.26 -24.06
CA PHE A 142 -1.06 -10.69 -23.82
C PHE A 142 -1.69 -11.36 -25.06
N MET A 143 -1.57 -10.73 -26.24
CA MET A 143 -2.08 -11.31 -27.49
C MET A 143 -1.41 -12.65 -27.86
N GLN A 144 -0.11 -12.76 -27.57
CA GLN A 144 0.69 -13.96 -27.83
C GLN A 144 0.58 -15.02 -26.73
N LYS A 145 -0.19 -14.76 -25.66
CA LYS A 145 -0.35 -15.66 -24.49
C LYS A 145 0.99 -16.06 -23.86
N ARG A 146 1.96 -15.15 -23.79
CA ARG A 146 3.27 -15.30 -23.14
C ARG A 146 3.41 -14.31 -21.98
N LYS A 147 4.39 -14.56 -21.13
CA LYS A 147 4.80 -13.57 -20.10
C LYS A 147 5.44 -12.36 -20.77
N PRO A 148 5.21 -11.13 -20.26
CA PRO A 148 5.93 -9.95 -20.70
C PRO A 148 7.38 -9.99 -20.22
N ALA A 149 8.27 -9.23 -20.89
CA ALA A 149 9.71 -9.25 -20.64
C ALA A 149 10.11 -8.90 -19.20
N TRP A 150 9.34 -8.05 -18.51
CA TRP A 150 9.62 -7.69 -17.11
C TRP A 150 9.23 -8.78 -16.10
N ALA A 151 8.35 -9.72 -16.47
CA ALA A 151 7.91 -10.76 -15.55
C ALA A 151 8.94 -11.88 -15.32
N GLY A 152 10.07 -11.85 -16.04
CA GLY A 152 11.17 -12.79 -15.89
C GLY A 152 10.78 -14.27 -16.01
N GLU A 153 11.74 -15.16 -16.18
CA GLU A 153 11.56 -16.56 -15.85
C GLU A 153 11.61 -16.67 -14.32
N SER A 154 10.56 -17.24 -13.72
CA SER A 154 10.60 -17.60 -12.30
C SER A 154 11.64 -18.72 -12.15
N ASP A 155 12.75 -18.42 -11.49
CA ASP A 155 13.71 -19.43 -11.05
C ASP A 155 13.06 -20.43 -10.10
#